data_97692827ece61d86c691eb48e6134ef7
#
_entry.id   97692827ece61d86c691eb48e6134ef7
#
_cell.length_a   1.000
_cell.length_b   1.000
_cell.length_c   1.000
_cell.angle_alpha   90.00
_cell.angle_beta   90.00
_cell.angle_gamma   90.00
#
_symmetry.space_group_name_H-M   'P 1'
#
loop_
_entity.id
_entity.type
_entity.pdbx_description
1 polymer ?
#
loop_
_entity_poly.entity_id
_entity_poly.type
_entity_poly.pdbx_seq_one_letter_code
_entity_poly.pdbx_strand_id
1 'polypeptide(L)'
;MKEKTGMSIECAITMKEAVGLKWSQLRIQRTFLKEFGLILPNEARKRRRGKQLITKYVNVESKEFNVDGEVKPKRYATTRDTQNYLLNLLNTYQPNNPLTWHSGTIPEDEIWVKVAADNGKGSFNVCMALGKLNKANSKTNTHLIGIAYVKDTHESLKIFMTDVNIKITQLQITQWNGKRIEVFLLGS
;
A
#
# COMPACT_ATOMS: atom_id res chain seq x y z
N MET A 1 -35.76 -0.10 24.91
CA MET A 1 -35.16 0.62 23.75
C MET A 1 -33.76 0.04 23.52
N LYS A 2 -33.51 -0.64 22.37
CA LYS A 2 -32.14 -1.13 22.07
C LYS A 2 -31.25 0.07 21.75
N GLU A 3 -30.14 0.23 22.47
CA GLU A 3 -29.14 1.24 22.14
C GLU A 3 -28.66 1.03 20.69
N LYS A 4 -28.68 2.09 19.91
CA LYS A 4 -28.18 2.06 18.54
C LYS A 4 -26.65 2.18 18.56
N THR A 5 -25.96 1.09 18.30
CA THR A 5 -24.50 1.06 18.23
C THR A 5 -24.01 1.52 16.85
N GLY A 6 -23.31 2.65 16.79
CA GLY A 6 -22.74 3.18 15.55
C GLY A 6 -21.35 2.62 15.29
N MET A 7 -21.11 2.14 14.07
CA MET A 7 -19.76 1.75 13.62
C MET A 7 -18.97 2.99 13.19
N SER A 8 -17.67 3.07 13.52
CA SER A 8 -16.80 4.15 13.06
C SER A 8 -16.61 4.13 11.53
N ILE A 9 -16.24 5.28 10.96
CA ILE A 9 -16.02 5.37 9.50
C ILE A 9 -14.84 4.50 9.09
N GLU A 10 -13.78 4.52 9.86
CA GLU A 10 -12.57 3.72 9.66
C GLU A 10 -12.87 2.23 9.69
N CYS A 11 -13.57 1.78 10.71
CA CYS A 11 -13.99 0.38 10.83
C CYS A 11 -14.85 -0.07 9.64
N ALA A 12 -15.79 0.76 9.18
CA ALA A 12 -16.62 0.45 8.03
C ALA A 12 -15.85 0.39 6.70
N ILE A 13 -14.81 1.22 6.54
CA ILE A 13 -13.89 1.16 5.38
C ILE A 13 -13.06 -0.11 5.46
N THR A 14 -12.45 -0.39 6.60
CA THR A 14 -11.62 -1.60 6.81
C THR A 14 -12.43 -2.87 6.56
N MET A 15 -13.65 -2.96 7.08
CA MET A 15 -14.54 -4.09 6.84
C MET A 15 -14.86 -4.26 5.35
N LYS A 16 -15.15 -3.15 4.64
CA LYS A 16 -15.40 -3.19 3.20
C LYS A 16 -14.21 -3.75 2.43
N GLU A 17 -13.00 -3.28 2.72
CA GLU A 17 -11.79 -3.71 2.03
C GLU A 17 -11.41 -5.15 2.39
N ALA A 18 -11.48 -5.52 3.67
CA ALA A 18 -11.14 -6.86 4.15
C ALA A 18 -12.02 -7.96 3.52
N VAL A 19 -13.31 -7.65 3.27
CA VAL A 19 -14.27 -8.59 2.69
C VAL A 19 -14.39 -8.41 1.16
N GLY A 20 -13.70 -7.44 0.57
CA GLY A 20 -13.73 -7.18 -0.87
C GLY A 20 -15.09 -6.66 -1.38
N LEU A 21 -15.87 -5.97 -0.55
CA LEU A 21 -17.21 -5.51 -0.92
C LEU A 21 -17.18 -4.35 -1.91
N LYS A 22 -18.05 -4.42 -2.92
CA LYS A 22 -18.39 -3.25 -3.75
C LYS A 22 -19.25 -2.26 -2.95
N TRP A 23 -19.26 -0.99 -3.34
CA TRP A 23 -20.10 0.04 -2.68
C TRP A 23 -21.59 -0.28 -2.73
N SER A 24 -22.06 -0.91 -3.81
CA SER A 24 -23.46 -1.37 -3.94
C SER A 24 -23.81 -2.43 -2.89
N GLN A 25 -22.93 -3.40 -2.67
CA GLN A 25 -23.11 -4.45 -1.67
C GLN A 25 -23.10 -3.87 -0.25
N LEU A 26 -22.20 -2.92 0.02
CA LEU A 26 -22.17 -2.24 1.32
C LEU A 26 -23.43 -1.41 1.59
N ARG A 27 -24.08 -0.86 0.54
CA ARG A 27 -25.41 -0.20 0.67
C ARG A 27 -26.50 -1.18 1.11
N ILE A 28 -26.54 -2.35 0.49
CA ILE A 28 -27.50 -3.41 0.86
C ILE A 28 -27.26 -3.83 2.31
N GLN A 29 -26.02 -4.11 2.69
CA GLN A 29 -25.69 -4.46 4.07
C GLN A 29 -26.06 -3.37 5.07
N ARG A 30 -25.87 -2.10 4.71
CA ARG A 30 -26.29 -0.97 5.56
C ARG A 30 -27.79 -1.00 5.86
N THR A 31 -28.63 -1.27 4.86
CA THR A 31 -30.06 -1.39 5.04
C THR A 31 -30.40 -2.53 5.97
N PHE A 32 -29.84 -3.72 5.71
CA PHE A 32 -30.02 -4.89 6.52
C PHE A 32 -29.58 -4.70 7.98
N LEU A 33 -28.36 -4.22 8.21
CA LEU A 33 -27.80 -4.04 9.56
C LEU A 33 -28.57 -2.98 10.38
N LYS A 34 -29.20 -2.01 9.71
CA LYS A 34 -30.05 -1.02 10.37
C LYS A 34 -31.26 -1.66 11.06
N GLU A 35 -31.80 -2.74 10.53
CA GLU A 35 -32.91 -3.51 11.13
C GLU A 35 -32.50 -4.17 12.44
N PHE A 36 -31.21 -4.49 12.58
CA PHE A 36 -30.61 -5.04 13.81
C PHE A 36 -30.07 -3.98 14.77
N GLY A 37 -30.38 -2.71 14.52
CA GLY A 37 -29.90 -1.59 15.36
C GLY A 37 -28.47 -1.16 15.14
N LEU A 38 -27.77 -1.72 14.14
CA LEU A 38 -26.41 -1.36 13.76
C LEU A 38 -26.43 -0.26 12.71
N ILE A 39 -25.79 0.86 13.00
CA ILE A 39 -25.75 2.01 12.08
C ILE A 39 -24.38 2.07 11.41
N LEU A 40 -24.35 1.77 10.10
CA LEU A 40 -23.17 2.02 9.27
C LEU A 40 -23.13 3.49 8.83
N PRO A 41 -21.93 4.11 8.78
CA PRO A 41 -21.73 5.46 8.27
C PRO A 41 -22.25 5.61 6.82
N ASN A 42 -22.63 6.82 6.46
CA ASN A 42 -23.04 7.16 5.10
C ASN A 42 -21.89 6.91 4.09
N GLU A 43 -22.24 6.41 2.90
CA GLU A 43 -21.28 6.15 1.82
C GLU A 43 -20.48 7.40 1.42
N ALA A 44 -21.14 8.55 1.32
CA ALA A 44 -20.45 9.80 0.98
C ALA A 44 -19.39 10.19 2.01
N ARG A 45 -19.67 10.00 3.30
CA ARG A 45 -18.68 10.20 4.38
C ARG A 45 -17.51 9.24 4.27
N LYS A 46 -17.78 7.96 4.02
CA LYS A 46 -16.74 6.93 3.84
C LYS A 46 -15.86 7.22 2.63
N ARG A 47 -16.47 7.57 1.48
CA ARG A 47 -15.72 7.94 0.27
C ARG A 47 -14.86 9.18 0.48
N ARG A 48 -15.39 10.21 1.14
CA ARG A 48 -14.64 11.43 1.46
C ARG A 48 -13.47 11.13 2.39
N ARG A 49 -13.69 10.33 3.43
CA ARG A 49 -12.62 9.93 4.35
C ARG A 49 -11.56 9.07 3.67
N GLY A 50 -11.97 8.10 2.85
CA GLY A 50 -11.05 7.31 2.04
C GLY A 50 -10.20 8.18 1.12
N LYS A 51 -10.79 9.16 0.44
CA LYS A 51 -10.05 10.13 -0.38
C LYS A 51 -9.05 10.95 0.44
N GLN A 52 -9.45 11.44 1.62
CA GLN A 52 -8.55 12.15 2.53
C GLN A 52 -7.35 11.30 2.98
N LEU A 53 -7.60 10.02 3.32
CA LEU A 53 -6.54 9.09 3.69
C LEU A 53 -5.59 8.84 2.51
N ILE A 54 -6.13 8.56 1.32
CA ILE A 54 -5.32 8.39 0.11
C ILE A 54 -4.47 9.64 -0.13
N THR A 55 -5.06 10.84 -0.14
CA THR A 55 -4.33 12.10 -0.38
C THR A 55 -3.23 12.35 0.66
N LYS A 56 -3.42 11.87 1.89
CA LYS A 56 -2.42 11.99 2.96
C LYS A 56 -1.19 11.12 2.68
N TYR A 57 -1.38 9.90 2.17
CA TYR A 57 -0.33 8.89 2.07
C TYR A 57 0.18 8.64 0.66
N VAL A 58 -0.58 9.07 -0.36
CA VAL A 58 -0.30 8.81 -1.76
C VAL A 58 -0.19 10.11 -2.52
N ASN A 59 0.86 10.22 -3.33
CA ASN A 59 1.01 11.25 -4.33
C ASN A 59 0.46 10.72 -5.65
N VAL A 60 -0.47 11.46 -6.28
CA VAL A 60 -1.04 11.11 -7.58
C VAL A 60 -0.69 12.22 -8.56
N GLU A 61 0.03 11.85 -9.59
CA GLU A 61 0.51 12.78 -10.61
C GLU A 61 0.11 12.31 -12.01
N SER A 62 0.27 13.19 -12.98
CA SER A 62 0.14 12.87 -14.40
C SER A 62 1.45 13.24 -15.08
N LYS A 63 2.04 12.29 -15.80
CA LYS A 63 3.21 12.53 -16.65
C LYS A 63 2.90 12.08 -18.07
N GLU A 64 3.65 12.63 -19.00
CA GLU A 64 3.57 12.24 -20.41
C GLU A 64 4.36 10.95 -20.63
N PHE A 65 3.71 9.99 -21.27
CA PHE A 65 4.28 8.72 -21.65
C PHE A 65 4.09 8.50 -23.15
N ASN A 66 5.09 7.95 -23.82
CA ASN A 66 4.93 7.48 -25.18
C ASN A 66 4.15 6.16 -25.18
N VAL A 67 2.95 6.19 -25.74
CA VAL A 67 2.05 5.05 -25.84
C VAL A 67 1.74 4.83 -27.32
N ASP A 68 2.31 3.78 -27.89
CA ASP A 68 2.13 3.43 -29.31
C ASP A 68 2.54 4.56 -30.29
N GLY A 69 3.63 5.27 -29.98
CA GLY A 69 4.15 6.37 -30.78
C GLY A 69 3.48 7.74 -30.52
N GLU A 70 2.48 7.80 -29.66
CA GLU A 70 1.83 9.04 -29.26
C GLU A 70 2.14 9.39 -27.80
N VAL A 71 2.49 10.65 -27.57
CA VAL A 71 2.68 11.16 -26.19
C VAL A 71 1.32 11.42 -25.56
N LYS A 72 1.02 10.66 -24.50
CA LYS A 72 -0.27 10.76 -23.80
C LYS A 72 -0.06 10.94 -22.29
N PRO A 73 -0.82 11.83 -21.64
CA PRO A 73 -0.78 11.96 -20.20
C PRO A 73 -1.38 10.71 -19.56
N LYS A 74 -0.62 10.07 -18.67
CA LYS A 74 -1.06 8.93 -17.86
C LYS A 74 -0.91 9.26 -16.38
N ARG A 75 -1.85 8.77 -15.59
CA ARG A 75 -1.80 8.90 -14.14
C ARG A 75 -0.92 7.81 -13.56
N TYR A 76 -0.12 8.20 -12.61
CA TYR A 76 0.61 7.29 -11.76
C TYR A 76 0.48 7.75 -10.30
N ALA A 77 0.68 6.83 -9.38
CA ALA A 77 0.61 7.11 -7.97
C ALA A 77 1.80 6.46 -7.26
N THR A 78 2.36 7.17 -6.30
CA THR A 78 3.43 6.65 -5.44
C THR A 78 3.12 6.97 -3.98
N THR A 79 3.64 6.18 -3.07
CA THR A 79 3.61 6.49 -1.64
C THR A 79 4.31 7.83 -1.43
N ARG A 80 3.68 8.76 -0.71
CA ARG A 80 4.22 10.11 -0.51
C ARG A 80 5.54 10.10 0.25
N ASP A 81 5.56 9.35 1.35
CA ASP A 81 6.70 9.19 2.24
C ASP A 81 6.87 7.70 2.55
N THR A 82 7.69 7.04 1.72
CA THR A 82 7.92 5.59 1.82
C THR A 82 8.74 5.25 3.05
N GLN A 83 9.65 6.14 3.48
CA GLN A 83 10.45 5.98 4.68
C GLN A 83 9.55 5.93 5.92
N ASN A 84 8.73 6.95 6.14
CA ASN A 84 7.82 7.00 7.28
C ASN A 84 6.78 5.87 7.24
N TYR A 85 6.33 5.48 6.04
CA TYR A 85 5.45 4.34 5.87
C TYR A 85 6.11 3.04 6.34
N LEU A 86 7.36 2.78 5.94
CA LEU A 86 8.13 1.62 6.38
C LEU A 86 8.35 1.62 7.91
N LEU A 87 8.77 2.75 8.49
CA LEU A 87 8.97 2.87 9.94
C LEU A 87 7.68 2.60 10.72
N ASN A 88 6.55 3.11 10.25
CA ASN A 88 5.25 2.82 10.85
C ASN A 88 4.86 1.34 10.75
N LEU A 89 5.15 0.68 9.63
CA LEU A 89 4.95 -0.76 9.50
C LEU A 89 5.79 -1.54 10.53
N LEU A 90 7.08 -1.26 10.63
CA LEU A 90 7.98 -1.91 11.59
C LEU A 90 7.49 -1.73 13.03
N ASN A 91 7.08 -0.52 13.39
CA ASN A 91 6.52 -0.23 14.72
C ASN A 91 5.19 -0.96 14.98
N THR A 92 4.38 -1.15 13.95
CA THR A 92 3.10 -1.87 14.05
C THR A 92 3.30 -3.38 14.19
N TYR A 93 4.27 -3.94 13.49
CA TYR A 93 4.54 -5.39 13.53
C TYR A 93 5.22 -5.81 14.83
N GLN A 94 6.07 -4.98 15.40
CA GLN A 94 6.86 -5.32 16.59
C GLN A 94 6.03 -5.89 17.76
N PRO A 95 4.87 -5.33 18.16
CA PRO A 95 4.09 -5.86 19.27
C PRO A 95 3.22 -7.07 18.92
N ASN A 96 2.78 -7.21 17.67
CA ASN A 96 1.72 -8.16 17.28
C ASN A 96 2.22 -9.34 16.44
N ASN A 97 3.35 -9.17 15.75
CA ASN A 97 3.95 -10.18 14.90
C ASN A 97 5.46 -10.00 14.96
N PRO A 98 6.13 -10.71 15.86
CA PRO A 98 7.55 -10.47 16.12
C PRO A 98 8.37 -10.64 14.84
N LEU A 99 9.25 -9.67 14.60
CA LEU A 99 10.22 -9.76 13.53
C LEU A 99 11.09 -11.00 13.77
N THR A 100 11.40 -11.73 12.72
CA THR A 100 12.26 -12.90 12.76
C THR A 100 13.57 -12.65 12.01
N TRP A 101 14.65 -13.16 12.51
CA TRP A 101 15.97 -13.16 11.85
C TRP A 101 16.25 -14.46 11.10
N HIS A 102 15.21 -15.29 10.90
CA HIS A 102 15.28 -16.54 10.15
C HIS A 102 16.49 -17.42 10.57
N SER A 103 16.62 -17.63 11.86
CA SER A 103 17.72 -18.42 12.46
C SER A 103 19.12 -17.94 12.08
N GLY A 104 19.31 -16.62 12.04
CA GLY A 104 20.60 -15.99 11.74
C GLY A 104 20.88 -15.75 10.25
N THR A 105 19.95 -16.10 9.36
CA THR A 105 20.10 -15.78 7.92
C THR A 105 20.14 -14.27 7.67
N ILE A 106 19.38 -13.50 8.45
CA ILE A 106 19.40 -12.03 8.40
C ILE A 106 20.23 -11.54 9.58
N PRO A 107 21.26 -10.69 9.37
CA PRO A 107 22.02 -10.08 10.45
C PRO A 107 21.13 -9.35 11.46
N GLU A 108 21.50 -9.36 12.74
CA GLU A 108 20.69 -8.77 13.80
C GLU A 108 20.59 -7.25 13.70
N ASP A 109 21.59 -6.60 13.12
CA ASP A 109 21.68 -5.16 12.88
C ASP A 109 21.03 -4.71 11.57
N GLU A 110 20.38 -5.63 10.82
CA GLU A 110 19.78 -5.33 9.54
C GLU A 110 18.27 -5.55 9.53
N ILE A 111 17.57 -4.77 8.71
CA ILE A 111 16.18 -4.93 8.31
C ILE A 111 16.14 -5.12 6.81
N TRP A 112 15.77 -6.30 6.35
CA TRP A 112 15.69 -6.60 4.92
C TRP A 112 14.34 -6.21 4.35
N VAL A 113 14.37 -5.38 3.30
CA VAL A 113 13.22 -4.94 2.53
C VAL A 113 13.39 -5.43 1.10
N LYS A 114 12.47 -6.24 0.62
CA LYS A 114 12.40 -6.65 -0.77
C LYS A 114 11.55 -5.65 -1.54
N VAL A 115 12.04 -5.16 -2.66
CA VAL A 115 11.26 -4.36 -3.61
C VAL A 115 11.15 -5.14 -4.91
N ALA A 116 9.93 -5.36 -5.36
CA ALA A 116 9.62 -6.06 -6.58
C ALA A 116 8.72 -5.22 -7.47
N ALA A 117 8.91 -5.35 -8.77
CA ALA A 117 8.06 -4.75 -9.77
C ALA A 117 7.34 -5.84 -10.57
N ASP A 118 6.06 -5.61 -10.87
CA ASP A 118 5.21 -6.54 -11.62
C ASP A 118 4.31 -5.77 -12.57
N ASN A 119 4.14 -6.32 -13.78
CA ASN A 119 3.21 -5.83 -14.76
C ASN A 119 2.00 -6.75 -14.82
N GLY A 120 0.86 -6.29 -14.31
CA GLY A 120 -0.37 -7.07 -14.29
C GLY A 120 -1.60 -6.26 -14.68
N LYS A 121 -2.44 -6.82 -15.57
CA LYS A 121 -3.75 -6.23 -15.95
C LYS A 121 -3.68 -4.78 -16.47
N GLY A 122 -2.60 -4.42 -17.19
CA GLY A 122 -2.41 -3.09 -17.78
C GLY A 122 -1.95 -2.03 -16.80
N SER A 123 -1.41 -2.42 -15.66
CA SER A 123 -0.72 -1.55 -14.72
C SER A 123 0.64 -2.11 -14.33
N PHE A 124 1.61 -1.22 -14.21
CA PHE A 124 2.91 -1.51 -13.65
C PHE A 124 2.89 -1.18 -12.16
N ASN A 125 3.20 -2.16 -11.32
CA ASN A 125 3.10 -2.06 -9.88
C ASN A 125 4.49 -2.24 -9.27
N VAL A 126 4.84 -1.40 -8.30
CA VAL A 126 6.04 -1.58 -7.48
C VAL A 126 5.61 -1.79 -6.04
N CYS A 127 6.04 -2.89 -5.48
CA CYS A 127 5.69 -3.33 -4.14
C CYS A 127 6.94 -3.48 -3.28
N MET A 128 6.80 -3.28 -1.97
CA MET A 128 7.80 -3.67 -0.99
C MET A 128 7.25 -4.74 -0.04
N ALA A 129 8.14 -5.57 0.49
CA ALA A 129 7.83 -6.57 1.51
C ALA A 129 8.95 -6.63 2.53
N LEU A 130 8.60 -6.82 3.81
CA LEU A 130 9.57 -7.00 4.89
C LEU A 130 10.09 -8.44 4.90
N GLY A 131 11.39 -8.61 4.68
CA GLY A 131 12.05 -9.92 4.74
C GLY A 131 12.00 -10.57 6.11
N LYS A 132 11.88 -9.77 7.17
CA LYS A 132 11.88 -10.22 8.58
C LYS A 132 10.55 -10.76 9.10
N LEU A 133 9.56 -11.01 8.25
CA LEU A 133 8.28 -11.61 8.64
C LEU A 133 8.26 -13.10 8.32
N ASN A 134 7.66 -13.93 9.16
CA ASN A 134 7.54 -15.37 8.95
C ASN A 134 6.93 -15.75 7.58
N LYS A 135 6.06 -14.91 7.06
CA LYS A 135 5.46 -15.05 5.72
C LYS A 135 5.74 -13.80 4.89
N ALA A 136 7.02 -13.48 4.69
CA ALA A 136 7.47 -12.28 4.01
C ALA A 136 6.84 -12.08 2.62
N ASN A 137 6.63 -13.17 1.88
CA ASN A 137 6.05 -13.12 0.52
C ASN A 137 4.53 -13.28 0.51
N SER A 138 3.86 -13.21 1.66
CA SER A 138 2.40 -13.27 1.68
C SER A 138 1.78 -11.98 1.17
N LYS A 139 0.58 -12.08 0.57
CA LYS A 139 -0.19 -10.92 0.11
C LYS A 139 -0.42 -9.87 1.20
N THR A 140 -0.55 -10.30 2.46
CA THR A 140 -0.75 -9.41 3.61
C THR A 140 0.51 -8.61 3.98
N ASN A 141 1.70 -9.09 3.58
CA ASN A 141 2.98 -8.47 3.87
C ASN A 141 3.58 -7.75 2.65
N THR A 142 2.82 -7.69 1.55
CA THR A 142 3.22 -6.99 0.33
C THR A 142 2.50 -5.64 0.28
N HIS A 143 3.27 -4.57 0.21
CA HIS A 143 2.79 -3.20 0.29
C HIS A 143 3.09 -2.46 -1.01
N LEU A 144 2.05 -1.95 -1.65
CA LEU A 144 2.18 -1.18 -2.89
C LEU A 144 2.82 0.18 -2.58
N ILE A 145 3.94 0.49 -3.22
CA ILE A 145 4.63 1.78 -3.10
C ILE A 145 4.55 2.63 -4.36
N GLY A 146 4.20 2.02 -5.49
CA GLY A 146 3.98 2.74 -6.74
C GLY A 146 3.09 1.96 -7.69
N ILE A 147 2.27 2.68 -8.47
CA ILE A 147 1.45 2.13 -9.55
C ILE A 147 1.35 3.11 -10.71
N ALA A 148 1.54 2.64 -11.93
CA ALA A 148 1.33 3.41 -13.15
C ALA A 148 0.47 2.61 -14.15
N TYR A 149 -0.49 3.27 -14.79
CA TYR A 149 -1.32 2.68 -15.83
C TYR A 149 -0.67 2.90 -17.20
N VAL A 150 0.44 2.23 -17.41
CA VAL A 150 1.24 2.32 -18.65
C VAL A 150 1.60 0.93 -19.14
N LYS A 151 1.90 0.81 -20.44
CA LYS A 151 2.48 -0.41 -21.00
C LYS A 151 3.91 -0.59 -20.47
N ASP A 152 4.31 -1.85 -20.37
CA ASP A 152 5.67 -2.26 -20.00
C ASP A 152 6.64 -2.01 -21.16
N THR A 153 6.98 -0.74 -21.36
CA THR A 153 8.02 -0.32 -22.30
C THR A 153 9.19 0.23 -21.52
N HIS A 154 10.39 0.06 -22.03
CA HIS A 154 11.61 0.58 -21.38
C HIS A 154 11.51 2.09 -21.06
N GLU A 155 10.94 2.87 -21.98
CA GLU A 155 10.75 4.31 -21.79
C GLU A 155 9.75 4.64 -20.68
N SER A 156 8.59 3.96 -20.67
CA SER A 156 7.57 4.13 -19.64
C SER A 156 8.09 3.76 -18.23
N LEU A 157 8.84 2.65 -18.17
CA LEU A 157 9.47 2.20 -16.93
C LEU A 157 10.53 3.20 -16.44
N LYS A 158 11.37 3.72 -17.33
CA LYS A 158 12.39 4.71 -16.98
C LYS A 158 11.76 5.96 -16.35
N ILE A 159 10.67 6.48 -16.92
CA ILE A 159 9.97 7.66 -16.38
C ILE A 159 9.40 7.36 -14.99
N PHE A 160 8.73 6.23 -14.84
CA PHE A 160 8.09 5.85 -13.56
C PHE A 160 9.12 5.50 -12.47
N MET A 161 10.13 4.72 -12.83
CA MET A 161 11.15 4.26 -11.88
C MET A 161 12.05 5.38 -11.37
N THR A 162 12.16 6.51 -12.08
CA THR A 162 12.93 7.66 -11.60
C THR A 162 12.45 8.10 -10.20
N ASP A 163 11.14 8.26 -10.01
CA ASP A 163 10.57 8.69 -8.73
C ASP A 163 10.63 7.56 -7.68
N VAL A 164 10.44 6.31 -8.11
CA VAL A 164 10.52 5.15 -7.25
C VAL A 164 11.95 4.94 -6.73
N ASN A 165 12.96 5.08 -7.60
CA ASN A 165 14.37 4.92 -7.23
C ASN A 165 14.81 5.95 -6.18
N ILE A 166 14.35 7.20 -6.27
CA ILE A 166 14.61 8.21 -5.22
C ILE A 166 14.10 7.71 -3.86
N LYS A 167 12.91 7.12 -3.83
CA LYS A 167 12.31 6.58 -2.58
C LYS A 167 13.07 5.35 -2.07
N ILE A 168 13.53 4.48 -2.96
CA ILE A 168 14.36 3.32 -2.62
C ILE A 168 15.69 3.78 -2.00
N THR A 169 16.35 4.76 -2.61
CA THR A 169 17.59 5.34 -2.06
C THR A 169 17.37 5.94 -0.68
N GLN A 170 16.25 6.63 -0.48
CA GLN A 170 15.88 7.14 0.85
C GLN A 170 15.71 6.03 1.89
N LEU A 171 15.16 4.87 1.50
CA LEU A 171 15.06 3.73 2.40
C LEU A 171 16.44 3.19 2.80
N GLN A 172 17.38 3.09 1.89
CA GLN A 172 18.73 2.56 2.13
C GLN A 172 19.54 3.40 3.14
N ILE A 173 19.28 4.69 3.24
CA ILE A 173 19.92 5.57 4.24
C ILE A 173 19.14 5.67 5.56
N THR A 174 18.01 4.98 5.66
CA THR A 174 17.14 4.97 6.84
C THR A 174 17.63 3.94 7.85
N GLN A 175 17.45 4.25 9.12
CA GLN A 175 17.68 3.31 10.23
C GLN A 175 16.41 3.17 11.07
N TRP A 176 16.23 1.98 11.64
CA TRP A 176 15.16 1.69 12.58
C TRP A 176 15.75 1.05 13.86
N ASN A 177 15.61 1.73 15.00
CA ASN A 177 16.16 1.28 16.28
C ASN A 177 17.68 0.90 16.18
N GLY A 178 18.46 1.72 15.48
CA GLY A 178 19.89 1.49 15.24
C GLY A 178 20.21 0.40 14.19
N LYS A 179 19.21 -0.22 13.59
CA LYS A 179 19.38 -1.25 12.55
C LYS A 179 19.36 -0.62 11.16
N ARG A 180 20.26 -1.08 10.28
CA ARG A 180 20.32 -0.65 8.87
C ARG A 180 19.17 -1.25 8.07
N ILE A 181 18.67 -0.51 7.09
CA ILE A 181 17.71 -1.03 6.12
C ILE A 181 18.42 -1.43 4.85
N GLU A 182 18.42 -2.73 4.56
CA GLU A 182 18.97 -3.30 3.34
C GLU A 182 17.86 -3.57 2.33
N VAL A 183 17.98 -2.97 1.14
CA VAL A 183 16.95 -3.06 0.09
C VAL A 183 17.42 -3.98 -1.02
N PHE A 184 16.65 -5.03 -1.27
CA PHE A 184 16.89 -5.99 -2.34
C PHE A 184 15.88 -5.75 -3.48
N LEU A 185 16.41 -5.46 -4.66
CA LEU A 185 15.60 -5.34 -5.87
C LEU A 185 15.42 -6.73 -6.48
N LEU A 186 14.20 -7.20 -6.57
CA LEU A 186 13.87 -8.43 -7.26
C LEU A 186 13.46 -8.06 -8.70
N GLY A 187 14.31 -8.39 -9.68
CA GLY A 187 13.95 -8.35 -11.09
C GLY A 187 13.01 -9.52 -11.43
N SER A 188 12.01 -9.24 -12.24
CA SER A 188 11.21 -10.26 -12.93
C SER A 188 11.92 -10.71 -14.18
#